data_1d9361e57faf8e135d12f2b2fc648300
#
_entry.id   1d9361e57faf8e135d12f2b2fc648300
#
_cell.length_a   1.000
_cell.length_b   1.000
_cell.length_c   1.000
_cell.angle_alpha   90.00
_cell.angle_beta   90.00
_cell.angle_gamma   90.00
#
_symmetry.space_group_name_H-M   'P 1'
#
loop_
_entity.id
_entity.type
_entity.pdbx_description
1 polymer ?
#
loop_
_entity_poly.entity_id
_entity_poly.type
_entity_poly.pdbx_seq_one_letter_code
_entity_poly.pdbx_strand_id
1 'polypeptide(L)'
;EGKNDKAEKVIALAMKNFPIDYYGIYITVEPFADLYYRLGKNKEAADIAIKLANKAIEDLKFYQGMGVTEQQENGYEIIQAFETIYRITANCKLNKDTATVAKLNGLVAPYEKIFARYLNAYKQQEQQQMEMMRKQQEMMRDTATQAVDSTQP
;
A
#
# COMPACT_ATOMS: atom_id res chain seq x y z
N GLU A 1 29.60 -3.87 -19.09
CA GLU A 1 28.27 -3.98 -18.47
C GLU A 1 28.03 -2.77 -17.58
N GLY A 2 27.00 -1.99 -17.87
CA GLY A 2 26.63 -0.82 -17.06
C GLY A 2 26.12 -1.19 -15.67
N LYS A 3 26.10 -0.21 -14.77
CA LYS A 3 25.54 -0.39 -13.41
C LYS A 3 24.09 -0.88 -13.45
N ASN A 4 23.31 -0.43 -14.46
CA ASN A 4 21.90 -0.80 -14.65
C ASN A 4 21.74 -2.28 -15.01
N ASP A 5 22.61 -2.83 -15.86
CA ASP A 5 22.55 -4.25 -16.24
C ASP A 5 22.83 -5.18 -15.05
N LYS A 6 23.74 -4.76 -14.17
CA LYS A 6 24.01 -5.49 -12.93
C LYS A 6 22.84 -5.44 -11.97
N ALA A 7 22.22 -4.27 -11.82
CA ALA A 7 21.03 -4.10 -10.98
C ALA A 7 19.88 -4.96 -11.48
N GLU A 8 19.61 -4.95 -12.80
CA GLU A 8 18.56 -5.81 -13.40
C GLU A 8 18.80 -7.29 -13.13
N LYS A 9 20.05 -7.78 -13.30
CA LYS A 9 20.39 -9.19 -13.01
C LYS A 9 20.14 -9.56 -11.54
N VAL A 10 20.48 -8.66 -10.60
CA VAL A 10 20.25 -8.87 -9.17
C VAL A 10 18.75 -8.94 -8.87
N ILE A 11 17.95 -8.04 -9.42
CA ILE A 11 16.49 -8.04 -9.25
C ILE A 11 15.89 -9.33 -9.83
N ALA A 12 16.28 -9.70 -11.04
CA ALA A 12 15.80 -10.92 -11.69
C ALA A 12 16.14 -12.19 -10.87
N LEU A 13 17.35 -12.25 -10.30
CA LEU A 13 17.77 -13.33 -9.43
C LEU A 13 16.95 -13.34 -8.11
N ALA A 14 16.71 -12.18 -7.51
CA ALA A 14 15.89 -12.05 -6.31
C ALA A 14 14.45 -12.53 -6.59
N MET A 15 13.82 -12.07 -7.66
CA MET A 15 12.47 -12.48 -8.05
C MET A 15 12.35 -13.97 -8.37
N LYS A 16 13.42 -14.59 -8.89
CA LYS A 16 13.49 -16.04 -9.11
C LYS A 16 13.51 -16.83 -7.80
N ASN A 17 14.21 -16.31 -6.79
CA ASN A 17 14.35 -16.97 -5.49
C ASN A 17 13.22 -16.64 -4.51
N PHE A 18 12.49 -15.53 -4.74
CA PHE A 18 11.33 -15.10 -3.98
C PHE A 18 10.12 -14.99 -4.91
N PRO A 19 9.56 -16.12 -5.40
CA PRO A 19 8.39 -16.07 -6.25
C PRO A 19 7.19 -15.50 -5.49
N ILE A 20 6.49 -14.56 -6.12
CA ILE A 20 5.34 -13.83 -5.54
C ILE A 20 4.25 -14.80 -5.05
N ASP A 21 4.04 -15.88 -5.77
CA ASP A 21 3.05 -16.90 -5.42
C ASP A 21 3.33 -17.60 -4.09
N TYR A 22 4.59 -17.61 -3.65
CA TYR A 22 5.02 -18.29 -2.43
C TYR A 22 5.28 -17.34 -1.28
N TYR A 23 5.87 -16.16 -1.57
CA TYR A 23 6.30 -15.17 -0.59
C TYR A 23 5.60 -13.82 -0.82
N GLY A 24 4.38 -13.83 -1.33
CA GLY A 24 3.61 -12.66 -1.74
C GLY A 24 3.37 -11.60 -0.66
N ILE A 25 4.37 -11.39 0.19
CA ILE A 25 4.39 -10.33 1.17
C ILE A 25 4.72 -9.03 0.44
N TYR A 26 3.73 -8.16 0.34
CA TYR A 26 3.81 -6.87 -0.31
C TYR A 26 5.11 -6.10 0.02
N ILE A 27 5.45 -5.96 1.33
CA ILE A 27 6.63 -5.21 1.79
C ILE A 27 7.94 -5.73 1.19
N THR A 28 8.01 -7.02 0.89
CA THR A 28 9.24 -7.65 0.35
C THR A 28 9.36 -7.49 -1.15
N VAL A 29 8.24 -7.45 -1.88
CA VAL A 29 8.23 -7.53 -3.35
C VAL A 29 7.99 -6.18 -4.02
N GLU A 30 7.23 -5.28 -3.39
CA GLU A 30 6.96 -3.94 -3.95
C GLU A 30 8.23 -3.15 -4.30
N PRO A 31 9.32 -3.17 -3.50
CA PRO A 31 10.54 -2.47 -3.86
C PRO A 31 11.15 -2.89 -5.21
N PHE A 32 10.92 -4.11 -5.66
CA PHE A 32 11.39 -4.57 -6.96
C PHE A 32 10.64 -3.92 -8.12
N ALA A 33 9.34 -3.65 -7.96
CA ALA A 33 8.57 -2.90 -8.96
C ALA A 33 9.12 -1.46 -9.10
N ASP A 34 9.41 -0.78 -7.98
CA ASP A 34 10.02 0.55 -8.00
C ASP A 34 11.40 0.55 -8.67
N LEU A 35 12.23 -0.44 -8.36
CA LEU A 35 13.54 -0.57 -9.00
C LEU A 35 13.43 -0.79 -10.51
N TYR A 36 12.49 -1.60 -10.99
CA TYR A 36 12.26 -1.79 -12.42
C TYR A 36 11.79 -0.49 -13.09
N TYR A 37 10.90 0.29 -12.46
CA TYR A 37 10.52 1.61 -12.97
C TYR A 37 11.74 2.54 -13.09
N ARG A 38 12.62 2.59 -12.10
CA ARG A 38 13.86 3.39 -12.12
C ARG A 38 14.83 2.95 -13.22
N LEU A 39 14.81 1.68 -13.59
CA LEU A 39 15.60 1.14 -14.70
C LEU A 39 14.93 1.36 -16.06
N GLY A 40 13.74 1.97 -16.12
CA GLY A 40 12.95 2.14 -17.34
C GLY A 40 12.30 0.84 -17.85
N LYS A 41 12.24 -0.19 -17.02
CA LYS A 41 11.65 -1.50 -17.30
C LYS A 41 10.17 -1.52 -16.87
N ASN A 42 9.37 -0.67 -17.51
CA ASN A 42 7.98 -0.42 -17.10
C ASN A 42 7.10 -1.67 -17.22
N LYS A 43 7.38 -2.56 -18.18
CA LYS A 43 6.61 -3.80 -18.35
C LYS A 43 6.83 -4.74 -17.18
N GLU A 44 8.08 -4.96 -16.79
CA GLU A 44 8.47 -5.82 -15.67
C GLU A 44 7.93 -5.28 -14.35
N ALA A 45 7.96 -3.95 -14.16
CA ALA A 45 7.36 -3.29 -13.00
C ALA A 45 5.84 -3.50 -12.94
N ALA A 46 5.15 -3.31 -14.08
CA ALA A 46 3.71 -3.52 -14.20
C ALA A 46 3.32 -4.98 -13.93
N ASP A 47 4.10 -5.95 -14.43
CA ASP A 47 3.86 -7.37 -14.20
C ASP A 47 3.93 -7.73 -12.70
N ILE A 48 4.89 -7.18 -11.97
CA ILE A 48 4.99 -7.33 -10.51
C ILE A 48 3.77 -6.69 -9.82
N ALA A 49 3.44 -5.45 -10.19
CA ALA A 49 2.32 -4.72 -9.61
C ALA A 49 1.00 -5.49 -9.76
N ILE A 50 0.73 -6.02 -10.95
CA ILE A 50 -0.48 -6.79 -11.24
C ILE A 50 -0.50 -8.11 -10.46
N LYS A 51 0.63 -8.82 -10.37
CA LYS A 51 0.72 -10.07 -9.60
C LYS A 51 0.45 -9.84 -8.11
N LEU A 52 1.06 -8.82 -7.51
CA LEU A 52 0.81 -8.46 -6.11
C LEU A 52 -0.66 -8.08 -5.86
N ALA A 53 -1.25 -7.28 -6.76
CA ALA A 53 -2.65 -6.93 -6.65
C ALA A 53 -3.58 -8.15 -6.79
N ASN A 54 -3.30 -9.06 -7.71
CA ASN A 54 -4.06 -10.30 -7.84
C ASN A 54 -4.00 -11.15 -6.56
N LYS A 55 -2.84 -11.20 -5.90
CA LYS A 55 -2.69 -11.90 -4.62
C LYS A 55 -3.59 -11.29 -3.54
N ALA A 56 -3.59 -9.97 -3.40
CA ALA A 56 -4.48 -9.27 -2.48
C ALA A 56 -5.98 -9.45 -2.85
N ILE A 57 -6.30 -9.55 -4.15
CA ILE A 57 -7.66 -9.87 -4.61
C ILE A 57 -8.06 -11.31 -4.25
N GLU A 58 -7.15 -12.27 -4.26
CA GLU A 58 -7.41 -13.65 -3.79
C GLU A 58 -7.81 -13.63 -2.30
N ASP A 59 -7.11 -12.85 -1.48
CA ASP A 59 -7.46 -12.67 -0.07
C ASP A 59 -8.87 -12.05 0.08
N LEU A 60 -9.18 -10.99 -0.68
CA LEU A 60 -10.51 -10.38 -0.66
C LEU A 60 -11.62 -11.36 -1.11
N LYS A 61 -11.36 -12.21 -2.11
CA LYS A 61 -12.29 -13.27 -2.52
C LYS A 61 -12.54 -14.27 -1.39
N PHE A 62 -11.47 -14.66 -0.70
CA PHE A 62 -11.58 -15.58 0.43
C PHE A 62 -12.46 -14.98 1.53
N TYR A 63 -12.21 -13.73 1.94
CA TYR A 63 -13.04 -13.06 2.94
C TYR A 63 -14.48 -12.81 2.49
N GLN A 64 -14.71 -12.57 1.19
CA GLN A 64 -16.06 -12.42 0.64
C GLN A 64 -16.90 -13.69 0.84
N GLY A 65 -16.29 -14.87 0.80
CA GLY A 65 -16.96 -16.15 1.01
C GLY A 65 -17.32 -16.44 2.47
N MET A 66 -16.84 -15.65 3.43
CA MET A 66 -17.09 -15.81 4.85
C MET A 66 -18.42 -15.18 5.29
N GLY A 67 -18.95 -15.66 6.41
CA GLY A 67 -20.09 -15.03 7.09
C GLY A 67 -19.73 -13.66 7.69
N VAL A 68 -20.77 -12.93 8.10
CA VAL A 68 -20.58 -11.55 8.62
C VAL A 68 -19.70 -11.50 9.87
N THR A 69 -19.83 -12.48 10.75
CA THR A 69 -19.06 -12.56 12.00
C THR A 69 -17.58 -12.81 11.71
N GLU A 70 -17.29 -13.79 10.86
CA GLU A 70 -15.92 -14.11 10.47
C GLU A 70 -15.25 -12.94 9.73
N GLN A 71 -16.01 -12.25 8.89
CA GLN A 71 -15.49 -11.02 8.24
C GLN A 71 -15.17 -9.93 9.26
N GLN A 72 -15.95 -9.81 10.35
CA GLN A 72 -15.65 -8.81 11.40
C GLN A 72 -14.38 -9.16 12.16
N GLU A 73 -14.16 -10.42 12.46
CA GLU A 73 -12.95 -10.91 13.10
C GLU A 73 -11.70 -10.70 12.25
N ASN A 74 -11.84 -10.77 10.91
CA ASN A 74 -10.77 -10.56 9.93
C ASN A 74 -10.79 -9.16 9.29
N GLY A 75 -11.38 -8.18 9.97
CA GLY A 75 -11.51 -6.82 9.44
C GLY A 75 -10.17 -6.14 9.14
N TYR A 76 -9.15 -6.42 9.94
CA TYR A 76 -7.79 -5.93 9.75
C TYR A 76 -7.16 -6.48 8.46
N GLU A 77 -7.24 -7.77 8.24
CA GLU A 77 -6.70 -8.46 7.06
C GLU A 77 -7.40 -7.99 5.78
N ILE A 78 -8.71 -7.76 5.83
CA ILE A 78 -9.48 -7.17 4.72
C ILE A 78 -8.92 -5.79 4.37
N ILE A 79 -8.68 -4.93 5.37
CA ILE A 79 -8.09 -3.60 5.16
C ILE A 79 -6.67 -3.70 4.61
N GLN A 80 -5.83 -4.61 5.13
CA GLN A 80 -4.47 -4.82 4.63
C GLN A 80 -4.43 -5.22 3.16
N ALA A 81 -5.37 -6.03 2.69
CA ALA A 81 -5.48 -6.37 1.26
C ALA A 81 -5.79 -5.13 0.40
N PHE A 82 -6.70 -4.26 0.84
CA PHE A 82 -6.97 -2.98 0.16
C PHE A 82 -5.78 -2.04 0.17
N GLU A 83 -5.13 -1.86 1.33
CA GLU A 83 -3.93 -1.01 1.44
C GLU A 83 -2.83 -1.47 0.49
N THR A 84 -2.61 -2.78 0.37
CA THR A 84 -1.66 -3.35 -0.58
C THR A 84 -1.95 -2.87 -2.00
N ILE A 85 -3.20 -2.99 -2.46
CA ILE A 85 -3.59 -2.58 -3.81
C ILE A 85 -3.46 -1.06 -3.98
N TYR A 86 -3.86 -0.27 -2.99
CA TYR A 86 -3.76 1.19 -3.06
C TYR A 86 -2.32 1.69 -3.10
N ARG A 87 -1.42 1.09 -2.33
CA ARG A 87 0.02 1.43 -2.35
C ARG A 87 0.66 1.10 -3.69
N ILE A 88 0.37 -0.09 -4.24
CA ILE A 88 0.84 -0.48 -5.57
C ILE A 88 0.31 0.50 -6.62
N THR A 89 -0.97 0.85 -6.55
CA THR A 89 -1.60 1.81 -7.46
C THR A 89 -0.96 3.20 -7.35
N ALA A 90 -0.64 3.65 -6.13
CA ALA A 90 0.05 4.91 -5.90
C ALA A 90 1.46 4.90 -6.50
N ASN A 91 2.21 3.79 -6.36
CA ASN A 91 3.52 3.63 -6.98
C ASN A 91 3.44 3.72 -8.52
N CYS A 92 2.48 3.01 -9.14
CA CYS A 92 2.24 3.11 -10.58
C CYS A 92 1.90 4.56 -11.02
N LYS A 93 1.10 5.30 -10.23
CA LYS A 93 0.78 6.71 -10.49
C LYS A 93 2.03 7.60 -10.45
N LEU A 94 2.89 7.43 -9.44
CA LEU A 94 4.15 8.18 -9.32
C LEU A 94 5.05 7.96 -10.55
N ASN A 95 5.04 6.75 -11.09
CA ASN A 95 5.82 6.39 -12.29
C ASN A 95 5.06 6.66 -13.61
N LYS A 96 3.89 7.33 -13.56
CA LYS A 96 3.07 7.71 -14.73
C LYS A 96 2.57 6.52 -15.56
N ASP A 97 2.50 5.33 -14.96
CA ASP A 97 1.95 4.13 -15.60
C ASP A 97 0.42 4.11 -15.49
N THR A 98 -0.23 4.94 -16.30
CA THR A 98 -1.68 5.12 -16.29
C THR A 98 -2.44 3.86 -16.72
N ALA A 99 -1.85 3.04 -17.58
CA ALA A 99 -2.47 1.80 -18.05
C ALA A 99 -2.58 0.78 -16.92
N THR A 100 -1.50 0.58 -16.16
CA THR A 100 -1.51 -0.30 -14.98
C THR A 100 -2.45 0.24 -13.89
N VAL A 101 -2.45 1.55 -13.65
CA VAL A 101 -3.40 2.20 -12.71
C VAL A 101 -4.85 1.91 -13.08
N ALA A 102 -5.22 2.06 -14.35
CA ALA A 102 -6.59 1.77 -14.80
C ALA A 102 -6.97 0.30 -14.56
N LYS A 103 -6.04 -0.62 -14.84
CA LYS A 103 -6.23 -2.05 -14.62
C LYS A 103 -6.41 -2.39 -13.13
N LEU A 104 -5.56 -1.85 -12.26
CA LEU A 104 -5.64 -2.06 -10.80
C LEU A 104 -6.95 -1.53 -10.22
N ASN A 105 -7.35 -0.31 -10.62
CA ASN A 105 -8.64 0.25 -10.22
C ASN A 105 -9.81 -0.63 -10.67
N GLY A 106 -9.77 -1.17 -11.88
CA GLY A 106 -10.80 -2.09 -12.37
C GLY A 106 -10.87 -3.40 -11.56
N LEU A 107 -9.72 -3.92 -11.11
CA LEU A 107 -9.67 -5.14 -10.30
C LEU A 107 -10.25 -4.94 -8.89
N VAL A 108 -9.99 -3.80 -8.26
CA VAL A 108 -10.40 -3.55 -6.86
C VAL A 108 -11.85 -3.05 -6.73
N ALA A 109 -12.38 -2.34 -7.73
CA ALA A 109 -13.68 -1.67 -7.65
C ALA A 109 -14.88 -2.56 -7.24
N PRO A 110 -15.01 -3.84 -7.67
CA PRO A 110 -16.07 -4.71 -7.19
C PRO A 110 -15.99 -4.95 -5.67
N TYR A 111 -14.78 -5.11 -5.14
CA TYR A 111 -14.54 -5.41 -3.73
C TYR A 111 -14.74 -4.19 -2.84
N GLU A 112 -14.43 -2.98 -3.32
CA GLU A 112 -14.73 -1.73 -2.61
C GLU A 112 -16.23 -1.60 -2.28
N LYS A 113 -17.09 -2.05 -3.18
CA LYS A 113 -18.55 -2.08 -2.94
C LYS A 113 -18.94 -3.12 -1.90
N ILE A 114 -18.37 -4.32 -2.00
CA ILE A 114 -18.65 -5.44 -1.10
C ILE A 114 -18.23 -5.11 0.34
N PHE A 115 -17.03 -4.56 0.49
CA PHE A 115 -16.42 -4.26 1.78
C PHE A 115 -16.54 -2.79 2.20
N ALA A 116 -17.47 -2.04 1.61
CA ALA A 116 -17.62 -0.59 1.86
C ALA A 116 -17.74 -0.23 3.34
N ARG A 117 -18.40 -1.06 4.17
CA ARG A 117 -18.54 -0.83 5.62
C ARG A 117 -17.18 -0.81 6.34
N TYR A 118 -16.27 -1.72 5.97
CA TYR A 118 -14.92 -1.81 6.58
C TYR A 118 -14.06 -0.62 6.15
N LEU A 119 -14.08 -0.29 4.86
CA LEU A 119 -13.35 0.83 4.31
C LEU A 119 -13.82 2.17 4.92
N ASN A 120 -15.13 2.35 5.13
CA ASN A 120 -15.66 3.55 5.75
C ASN A 120 -15.28 3.66 7.23
N ALA A 121 -15.37 2.55 7.99
CA ALA A 121 -14.96 2.51 9.39
C ALA A 121 -13.46 2.83 9.53
N TYR A 122 -12.63 2.24 8.69
CA TYR A 122 -11.19 2.48 8.67
C TYR A 122 -10.85 3.95 8.38
N LYS A 123 -11.47 4.55 7.35
CA LYS A 123 -11.29 5.97 7.02
C LYS A 123 -11.70 6.91 8.17
N GLN A 124 -12.79 6.60 8.86
CA GLN A 124 -13.20 7.38 10.03
C GLN A 124 -12.19 7.28 11.17
N GLN A 125 -11.68 6.08 11.44
CA GLN A 125 -10.66 5.87 12.47
C GLN A 125 -9.35 6.60 12.13
N GLU A 126 -8.90 6.54 10.88
CA GLU A 126 -7.71 7.25 10.40
C GLU A 126 -7.86 8.77 10.56
N GLN A 127 -9.02 9.32 10.16
CA GLN A 127 -9.32 10.75 10.34
C GLN A 127 -9.30 11.18 11.80
N GLN A 128 -9.89 10.38 12.70
CA GLN A 128 -9.86 10.65 14.14
C GLN A 128 -8.44 10.64 14.71
N GLN A 129 -7.62 9.66 14.29
CA GLN A 129 -6.21 9.59 14.72
C GLN A 129 -5.41 10.79 14.22
N MET A 130 -5.59 11.18 12.97
CA MET A 130 -4.94 12.36 12.40
C MET A 130 -5.34 13.64 13.14
N GLU A 131 -6.61 13.80 13.46
CA GLU A 131 -7.09 14.95 14.23
C GLU A 131 -6.52 14.98 15.66
N MET A 132 -6.45 13.84 16.33
CA MET A 132 -5.83 13.73 17.65
C MET A 132 -4.34 14.08 17.61
N MET A 133 -3.60 13.56 16.62
CA MET A 133 -2.18 13.89 16.45
C MET A 133 -1.97 15.38 16.19
N ARG A 134 -2.82 16.01 15.36
CA ARG A 134 -2.76 17.44 15.10
C ARG A 134 -2.98 18.25 16.38
N LYS A 135 -4.03 17.94 17.15
CA LYS A 135 -4.30 18.60 18.44
C LYS A 135 -3.15 18.43 19.42
N GLN A 136 -2.53 17.26 19.46
CA GLN A 136 -1.38 17.01 20.33
C GLN A 136 -0.15 17.84 19.92
N GLN A 137 0.11 17.97 18.61
CA GLN A 137 1.18 18.84 18.10
C GLN A 137 0.91 20.32 18.40
N GLU A 138 -0.33 20.80 18.26
CA GLU A 138 -0.73 22.17 18.61
C GLU A 138 -0.48 22.44 20.09
N MET A 139 -0.91 21.55 21.00
CA MET A 139 -0.68 21.69 22.44
C MET A 139 0.82 21.72 22.80
N MET A 140 1.64 20.87 22.17
CA MET A 140 3.09 20.88 22.40
C MET A 140 3.74 22.19 21.93
N ARG A 141 3.27 22.75 20.83
CA ARG A 141 3.76 24.01 20.28
C ARG A 141 3.40 25.20 21.20
N ASP A 142 2.18 25.24 21.70
CA ASP A 142 1.73 26.29 22.63
C ASP A 142 2.49 26.24 23.95
N THR A 143 2.75 25.06 24.50
CA THR A 143 3.54 24.87 25.73
C THR A 143 4.99 25.30 25.53
N ALA A 144 5.59 25.02 24.36
CA ALA A 144 6.95 25.46 24.04
C ALA A 144 7.05 26.99 23.92
N THR A 145 6.03 27.63 23.36
CA THR A 145 5.97 29.10 23.21
C THR A 145 5.84 29.79 24.57
N GLN A 146 5.03 29.25 25.49
CA GLN A 146 4.89 29.78 26.86
C GLN A 146 6.16 29.61 27.69
N ALA A 147 6.92 28.55 27.50
CA ALA A 147 8.19 28.30 28.18
C ALA A 147 9.28 29.32 27.79
N VAL A 148 9.27 29.77 26.53
CA VAL A 148 10.22 30.78 26.03
C VAL A 148 9.89 32.17 26.56
N ASP A 149 8.61 32.52 26.67
CA ASP A 149 8.16 33.83 27.16
C ASP A 149 8.39 34.02 28.68
N SER A 150 8.41 32.92 29.43
CA SER A 150 8.68 32.94 30.90
C SER A 150 10.17 33.00 31.25
N THR A 151 11.10 32.99 30.29
CA THR A 151 12.55 33.07 30.51
C THR A 151 13.20 34.39 30.11
N GLN A 152 12.41 35.43 29.76
CA GLN A 152 12.93 36.80 29.59
C GLN A 152 12.97 37.52 30.95
N PRO A 153 14.15 38.03 31.36
CA PRO A 153 14.33 38.74 32.63
C PRO A 153 13.68 40.11 32.63
#